data_349e8062b0ed584a0249f90fc6ceb8d5
#
_entry.id   349e8062b0ed584a0249f90fc6ceb8d5
#
_cell.length_a   1.000
_cell.length_b   1.000
_cell.length_c   1.000
_cell.angle_alpha   90.00
_cell.angle_beta   90.00
_cell.angle_gamma   90.00
#
_symmetry.space_group_name_H-M   'P 1'
#
loop_
_entity.id
_entity.type
_entity.pdbx_description
1 polymer ?
#
loop_
_entity_poly.entity_id
_entity_poly.type
_entity_poly.pdbx_seq_one_letter_code
_entity_poly.pdbx_strand_id
1 'polypeptide(L)'
;MIEDKERWNIRHLKKPMKRTVSPILKKYIPHAKVGRAIDVACGTGRNSHFLEEFGFMVDAIDLSDYALSQIKDTPNIRKIETDLDSYNIEKNSYDIVVNTNYLNRRLMAQMSDALKEGGVIIFETFIVAHEEPQNGSMNHDYLLKEDELVNAFKELETIFYEERGDVNSYGEKVKIASLVAKKV
;
A
#
# COMPACT_ATOMS: atom_id res chain seq x y z
N MET A 1 10.05 17.29 2.10
CA MET A 1 9.28 17.11 3.35
C MET A 1 8.07 18.03 3.43
N ILE A 2 8.16 19.33 3.76
CA ILE A 2 6.97 20.22 3.81
C ILE A 2 6.34 20.35 2.43
N GLU A 3 7.13 20.57 1.40
CA GLU A 3 6.69 20.67 0.00
C GLU A 3 6.01 19.38 -0.50
N ASP A 4 6.50 18.22 -0.11
CA ASP A 4 5.89 16.93 -0.45
C ASP A 4 4.54 16.75 0.23
N LYS A 5 4.45 17.10 1.51
CA LYS A 5 3.19 17.08 2.25
C LYS A 5 2.13 17.99 1.61
N GLU A 6 2.50 19.22 1.30
CA GLU A 6 1.60 20.17 0.62
C GLU A 6 1.17 19.66 -0.76
N ARG A 7 2.11 19.09 -1.54
CA ARG A 7 1.81 18.48 -2.85
C ARG A 7 0.78 17.35 -2.72
N TRP A 8 0.93 16.46 -1.74
CA TRP A 8 -0.01 15.36 -1.53
C TRP A 8 -1.35 15.86 -1.00
N ASN A 9 -1.37 16.83 -0.09
CA ASN A 9 -2.60 17.47 0.38
C ASN A 9 -3.41 18.07 -0.78
N ILE A 10 -2.74 18.83 -1.66
CA ILE A 10 -3.36 19.41 -2.86
C ILE A 10 -3.86 18.29 -3.81
N ARG A 11 -3.10 17.22 -3.98
CA ARG A 11 -3.48 16.09 -4.82
C ARG A 11 -4.75 15.41 -4.28
N HIS A 12 -4.81 15.11 -3.00
CA HIS A 12 -5.99 14.50 -2.37
C HIS A 12 -7.22 15.40 -2.42
N LEU A 13 -7.03 16.72 -2.26
CA LEU A 13 -8.11 17.71 -2.35
C LEU A 13 -8.65 17.82 -3.78
N LYS A 14 -7.78 17.95 -4.78
CA LYS A 14 -8.18 18.18 -6.19
C LYS A 14 -8.62 16.91 -6.91
N LYS A 15 -8.09 15.76 -6.51
CA LYS A 15 -8.33 14.45 -7.13
C LYS A 15 -8.60 13.41 -6.04
N PRO A 16 -9.82 13.43 -5.45
CA PRO A 16 -10.17 12.50 -4.40
C PRO A 16 -10.02 11.05 -4.87
N MET A 17 -9.41 10.23 -4.04
CA MET A 17 -9.25 8.80 -4.31
C MET A 17 -10.61 8.10 -4.36
N LYS A 18 -10.71 7.02 -5.18
CA LYS A 18 -11.87 6.14 -5.14
C LYS A 18 -12.04 5.60 -3.71
N ARG A 19 -13.27 5.63 -3.19
CA ARG A 19 -13.58 5.10 -1.85
C ARG A 19 -13.71 3.57 -1.81
N THR A 20 -13.68 2.92 -2.98
CA THR A 20 -13.77 1.46 -3.07
C THR A 20 -12.48 0.79 -2.63
N VAL A 21 -12.61 -0.20 -1.75
CA VAL A 21 -11.50 -1.05 -1.32
C VAL A 21 -10.76 -1.65 -2.50
N SER A 22 -9.46 -1.86 -2.38
CA SER A 22 -8.67 -2.49 -3.43
C SER A 22 -9.12 -3.94 -3.65
N PRO A 23 -9.33 -4.36 -4.91
CA PRO A 23 -9.84 -5.70 -5.22
C PRO A 23 -8.96 -6.82 -4.67
N ILE A 24 -7.63 -6.63 -4.71
CA ILE A 24 -6.69 -7.62 -4.19
C ILE A 24 -6.82 -7.78 -2.67
N LEU A 25 -6.98 -6.69 -1.92
CA LEU A 25 -7.22 -6.76 -0.48
C LEU A 25 -8.51 -7.51 -0.19
N LYS A 26 -9.60 -7.13 -0.86
CA LYS A 26 -10.91 -7.77 -0.68
C LYS A 26 -10.86 -9.29 -0.95
N LYS A 27 -10.10 -9.72 -1.95
CA LYS A 27 -9.98 -11.12 -2.35
C LYS A 27 -9.15 -11.93 -1.37
N TYR A 28 -8.04 -11.37 -0.89
CA TYR A 28 -7.02 -12.15 -0.18
C TYR A 28 -6.95 -11.90 1.34
N ILE A 29 -7.72 -10.96 1.88
CA ILE A 29 -7.79 -10.72 3.33
C ILE A 29 -8.11 -11.98 4.16
N PRO A 30 -8.91 -12.98 3.67
CA PRO A 30 -9.17 -14.19 4.44
C PRO A 30 -7.93 -15.07 4.73
N HIS A 31 -6.80 -14.82 4.04
CA HIS A 31 -5.54 -15.52 4.34
C HIS A 31 -4.83 -15.01 5.60
N ALA A 32 -5.18 -13.82 6.08
CA ALA A 32 -4.62 -13.24 7.28
C ALA A 32 -5.48 -13.57 8.52
N LYS A 33 -4.80 -13.87 9.63
CA LYS A 33 -5.47 -13.94 10.93
C LYS A 33 -5.84 -12.54 11.38
N VAL A 34 -7.08 -12.35 11.83
CA VAL A 34 -7.53 -11.07 12.39
C VAL A 34 -6.68 -10.68 13.60
N GLY A 35 -6.19 -9.47 13.63
CA GLY A 35 -5.32 -8.94 14.66
C GLY A 35 -4.91 -7.50 14.35
N ARG A 36 -3.61 -7.22 14.24
CA ARG A 36 -3.09 -5.90 13.97
C ARG A 36 -2.73 -5.74 12.49
N ALA A 37 -3.19 -4.67 11.87
CA ALA A 37 -2.94 -4.32 10.48
C ALA A 37 -2.14 -3.02 10.36
N ILE A 38 -1.36 -2.89 9.31
CA ILE A 38 -0.80 -1.61 8.87
C ILE A 38 -1.18 -1.36 7.41
N ASP A 39 -1.73 -0.16 7.14
CA ASP A 39 -2.05 0.33 5.81
C ASP A 39 -1.06 1.44 5.46
N VAL A 40 -0.10 1.12 4.59
CA VAL A 40 1.03 1.99 4.24
C VAL A 40 0.65 2.92 3.11
N ALA A 41 0.89 4.23 3.30
CA ALA A 41 0.43 5.30 2.41
C ALA A 41 -1.09 5.19 2.18
N CYS A 42 -1.84 5.14 3.28
CA CYS A 42 -3.27 4.79 3.32
C CYS A 42 -4.18 5.80 2.60
N GLY A 43 -3.67 7.01 2.33
CA GLY A 43 -4.45 8.10 1.75
C GLY A 43 -5.69 8.39 2.59
N THR A 44 -6.85 8.44 1.96
CA THR A 44 -8.14 8.69 2.63
C THR A 44 -8.76 7.46 3.30
N GLY A 45 -7.98 6.38 3.48
CA GLY A 45 -8.33 5.24 4.34
C GLY A 45 -9.30 4.22 3.75
N ARG A 46 -9.43 4.10 2.42
CA ARG A 46 -10.35 3.13 1.80
C ARG A 46 -10.08 1.69 2.23
N ASN A 47 -8.80 1.31 2.32
CA ASN A 47 -8.37 -0.01 2.77
C ASN A 47 -8.39 -0.09 4.29
N SER A 48 -8.04 0.98 4.99
CA SER A 48 -8.05 1.05 6.46
C SER A 48 -9.45 0.78 7.01
N HIS A 49 -10.50 1.38 6.45
CA HIS A 49 -11.89 1.12 6.85
C HIS A 49 -12.30 -0.32 6.59
N PHE A 50 -11.92 -0.88 5.44
CA PHE A 50 -12.24 -2.28 5.13
C PHE A 50 -11.52 -3.26 6.07
N LEU A 51 -10.27 -2.99 6.44
CA LEU A 51 -9.53 -3.75 7.43
C LEU A 51 -10.23 -3.71 8.79
N GLU A 52 -10.67 -2.51 9.22
CA GLU A 52 -11.44 -2.34 10.45
C GLU A 52 -12.77 -3.11 10.42
N GLU A 53 -13.55 -2.98 9.34
CA GLU A 53 -14.79 -3.71 9.14
C GLU A 53 -14.59 -5.24 9.19
N PHE A 54 -13.42 -5.72 8.76
CA PHE A 54 -13.04 -7.12 8.84
C PHE A 54 -12.60 -7.55 10.25
N GLY A 55 -12.40 -6.59 11.16
CA GLY A 55 -12.09 -6.82 12.58
C GLY A 55 -10.66 -6.52 13.00
N PHE A 56 -9.83 -5.93 12.14
CA PHE A 56 -8.45 -5.56 12.49
C PHE A 56 -8.38 -4.28 13.32
N MET A 57 -7.35 -4.19 14.17
CA MET A 57 -6.84 -2.92 14.68
C MET A 57 -5.83 -2.35 13.67
N VAL A 58 -6.07 -1.16 13.16
CA VAL A 58 -5.37 -0.63 11.98
C VAL A 58 -4.48 0.55 12.35
N ASP A 59 -3.21 0.47 11.97
CA ASP A 59 -2.32 1.61 11.87
C ASP A 59 -2.39 2.16 10.44
N ALA A 60 -3.08 3.29 10.26
CA ALA A 60 -3.22 3.98 8.99
C ALA A 60 -2.15 5.08 8.89
N ILE A 61 -1.11 4.85 8.08
CA ILE A 61 0.03 5.76 7.99
C ILE A 61 0.06 6.49 6.65
N ASP A 62 0.23 7.81 6.70
CA ASP A 62 0.36 8.67 5.52
C ASP A 62 1.11 9.96 5.86
N LEU A 63 1.67 10.62 4.85
CA LEU A 63 2.30 11.93 4.98
C LEU A 63 1.26 13.06 4.99
N SER A 64 0.13 12.85 4.31
CA SER A 64 -0.93 13.85 4.11
C SER A 64 -1.85 13.89 5.33
N ASP A 65 -1.75 14.96 6.12
CA ASP A 65 -2.70 15.22 7.21
C ASP A 65 -4.12 15.47 6.70
N TYR A 66 -4.26 16.10 5.52
CA TYR A 66 -5.55 16.25 4.86
C TYR A 66 -6.17 14.87 4.54
N ALA A 67 -5.41 13.95 3.96
CA ALA A 67 -5.92 12.60 3.66
C ALA A 67 -6.35 11.87 4.94
N LEU A 68 -5.51 11.90 5.97
CA LEU A 68 -5.80 11.30 7.28
C LEU A 68 -7.03 11.92 7.96
N SER A 69 -7.27 13.24 7.76
CA SER A 69 -8.47 13.91 8.30
C SER A 69 -9.78 13.40 7.68
N GLN A 70 -9.72 12.78 6.49
CA GLN A 70 -10.89 12.21 5.82
C GLN A 70 -11.24 10.81 6.33
N ILE A 71 -10.36 10.19 7.10
CA ILE A 71 -10.62 8.90 7.76
C ILE A 71 -11.51 9.16 8.97
N LYS A 72 -12.64 8.44 9.06
CA LYS A 72 -13.54 8.52 10.21
C LYS A 72 -12.81 8.14 11.49
N ASP A 73 -13.01 8.89 12.56
CA ASP A 73 -12.49 8.53 13.87
C ASP A 73 -13.22 7.31 14.43
N THR A 74 -12.45 6.28 14.72
CA THR A 74 -12.93 5.03 15.32
C THR A 74 -11.90 4.54 16.35
N PRO A 75 -12.29 3.73 17.32
CA PRO A 75 -11.34 3.21 18.32
C PRO A 75 -10.33 2.23 17.72
N ASN A 76 -10.59 1.67 16.53
CA ASN A 76 -9.78 0.62 15.92
C ASN A 76 -8.88 1.12 14.80
N ILE A 77 -8.97 2.39 14.40
CA ILE A 77 -8.06 3.00 13.41
C ILE A 77 -7.20 4.07 14.10
N ARG A 78 -5.91 3.81 14.20
CA ARG A 78 -4.91 4.77 14.64
C ARG A 78 -4.34 5.48 13.41
N LYS A 79 -4.65 6.77 13.25
CA LYS A 79 -4.09 7.63 12.19
C LYS A 79 -2.69 8.09 12.60
N ILE A 80 -1.69 7.87 11.74
CA ILE A 80 -0.30 8.23 12.00
C ILE A 80 0.19 9.09 10.85
N GLU A 81 0.28 10.39 11.10
CA GLU A 81 0.95 11.32 10.19
C GLU A 81 2.45 11.16 10.31
N THR A 82 3.10 10.77 9.22
CA THR A 82 4.55 10.55 9.22
C THR A 82 5.15 10.65 7.83
N ASP A 83 6.42 11.05 7.77
CA ASP A 83 7.23 10.96 6.57
C ASP A 83 7.71 9.52 6.38
N LEU A 84 7.16 8.87 5.34
CA LEU A 84 7.48 7.48 5.03
C LEU A 84 8.93 7.24 4.60
N ASP A 85 9.66 8.29 4.21
CA ASP A 85 11.09 8.17 3.89
C ASP A 85 11.96 8.00 5.15
N SER A 86 11.46 8.42 6.29
CA SER A 86 12.15 8.29 7.59
C SER A 86 11.47 7.33 8.58
N TYR A 87 10.22 6.96 8.32
CA TYR A 87 9.46 6.07 9.21
C TYR A 87 10.07 4.67 9.28
N ASN A 88 10.06 4.08 10.47
CA ASN A 88 10.45 2.69 10.68
C ASN A 88 9.26 1.88 11.15
N ILE A 89 8.96 0.81 10.40
CA ILE A 89 7.86 -0.10 10.73
C ILE A 89 8.30 -1.00 11.90
N GLU A 90 7.44 -1.14 12.89
CA GLU A 90 7.68 -2.01 14.04
C GLU A 90 7.78 -3.48 13.61
N LYS A 91 8.89 -4.13 14.00
CA LYS A 91 9.15 -5.54 13.65
C LYS A 91 8.21 -6.49 14.37
N ASN A 92 7.86 -7.59 13.71
CA ASN A 92 7.07 -8.71 14.27
C ASN A 92 5.78 -8.27 14.98
N SER A 93 5.07 -7.30 14.39
CA SER A 93 3.96 -6.60 15.05
C SER A 93 2.64 -6.73 14.33
N TYR A 94 2.65 -7.09 13.04
CA TYR A 94 1.44 -7.06 12.21
C TYR A 94 1.04 -8.44 11.70
N ASP A 95 -0.26 -8.72 11.76
CA ASP A 95 -0.88 -9.91 11.19
C ASP A 95 -1.17 -9.71 9.69
N ILE A 96 -1.30 -8.44 9.26
CA ILE A 96 -1.38 -8.07 7.85
C ILE A 96 -0.67 -6.73 7.59
N VAL A 97 0.09 -6.67 6.49
CA VAL A 97 0.68 -5.46 5.92
C VAL A 97 0.02 -5.19 4.58
N VAL A 98 -0.52 -3.99 4.37
CA VAL A 98 -1.14 -3.59 3.11
C VAL A 98 -0.40 -2.38 2.55
N ASN A 99 -0.04 -2.46 1.27
CA ASN A 99 0.54 -1.35 0.51
C ASN A 99 -0.08 -1.31 -0.89
N THR A 100 -0.76 -0.24 -1.24
CA THR A 100 -1.38 -0.08 -2.57
C THR A 100 -1.05 1.27 -3.20
N ASN A 101 -0.63 1.24 -4.48
CA ASN A 101 -0.31 2.42 -5.29
C ASN A 101 0.83 3.30 -4.72
N TYR A 102 1.71 2.74 -3.93
CA TYR A 102 2.85 3.41 -3.34
C TYR A 102 4.10 2.54 -3.46
N LEU A 103 5.25 3.16 -3.72
CA LEU A 103 6.54 2.50 -3.76
C LEU A 103 7.55 3.26 -2.93
N ASN A 104 8.09 2.60 -1.92
CA ASN A 104 9.27 3.02 -1.18
C ASN A 104 10.11 1.78 -0.89
N ARG A 105 11.25 1.65 -1.59
CA ARG A 105 12.12 0.47 -1.51
C ARG A 105 12.70 0.24 -0.13
N ARG A 106 12.95 1.33 0.61
CA ARG A 106 13.41 1.25 2.00
C ARG A 106 12.37 0.61 2.92
N LEU A 107 11.09 0.99 2.76
CA LEU A 107 10.00 0.39 3.53
C LEU A 107 9.68 -1.03 3.07
N MET A 108 9.78 -1.34 1.78
CA MET A 108 9.60 -2.71 1.28
C MET A 108 10.49 -3.71 2.05
N ALA A 109 11.77 -3.37 2.25
CA ALA A 109 12.69 -4.22 3.02
C ALA A 109 12.25 -4.45 4.48
N GLN A 110 11.49 -3.50 5.07
CA GLN A 110 11.00 -3.60 6.45
C GLN A 110 9.65 -4.33 6.57
N MET A 111 8.87 -4.40 5.49
CA MET A 111 7.53 -4.98 5.53
C MET A 111 7.53 -6.48 5.85
N SER A 112 8.53 -7.23 5.36
CA SER A 112 8.70 -8.64 5.73
C SER A 112 9.03 -8.80 7.22
N ASP A 113 9.91 -7.96 7.75
CA ASP A 113 10.29 -7.96 9.18
C ASP A 113 9.13 -7.56 10.08
N ALA A 114 8.23 -6.71 9.59
CA ALA A 114 7.06 -6.23 10.33
C ALA A 114 6.00 -7.31 10.54
N LEU A 115 5.97 -8.33 9.67
CA LEU A 115 5.02 -9.45 9.79
C LEU A 115 5.37 -10.34 10.99
N LYS A 116 4.34 -10.75 11.73
CA LYS A 116 4.38 -11.89 12.65
C LYS A 116 4.45 -13.19 11.86
N GLU A 117 4.82 -14.29 12.54
CA GLU A 117 4.66 -15.65 12.00
C GLU A 117 3.20 -15.89 11.58
N GLY A 118 3.00 -16.38 10.36
CA GLY A 118 1.68 -16.52 9.76
C GLY A 118 1.07 -15.23 9.24
N GLY A 119 1.76 -14.09 9.37
CA GLY A 119 1.31 -12.80 8.86
C GLY A 119 1.36 -12.71 7.34
N VAL A 120 0.49 -11.90 6.76
CA VAL A 120 0.29 -11.78 5.31
C VAL A 120 0.64 -10.36 4.83
N ILE A 121 1.36 -10.25 3.72
CA ILE A 121 1.52 -9.01 2.99
C ILE A 121 0.62 -9.01 1.75
N ILE A 122 -0.03 -7.87 1.50
CA ILE A 122 -0.75 -7.58 0.27
C ILE A 122 -0.15 -6.30 -0.32
N PHE A 123 0.55 -6.45 -1.43
CA PHE A 123 1.27 -5.36 -2.08
C PHE A 123 0.83 -5.24 -3.54
N GLU A 124 0.43 -4.05 -3.95
CA GLU A 124 0.08 -3.76 -5.34
C GLU A 124 0.54 -2.36 -5.70
N THR A 125 1.34 -2.22 -6.77
CA THR A 125 1.74 -0.90 -7.28
C THR A 125 2.14 -0.95 -8.75
N PHE A 126 2.50 0.20 -9.30
CA PHE A 126 2.86 0.36 -10.70
C PHE A 126 4.24 -0.20 -11.02
N ILE A 127 4.39 -0.75 -12.21
CA ILE A 127 5.62 -1.31 -12.78
C ILE A 127 5.95 -0.59 -14.08
N VAL A 128 7.22 -0.50 -14.44
CA VAL A 128 7.66 0.03 -15.73
C VAL A 128 7.01 -0.76 -16.87
N ALA A 129 6.34 -0.07 -17.80
CA ALA A 129 5.85 -0.68 -19.02
C ALA A 129 6.98 -0.70 -20.07
N HIS A 130 7.13 -1.82 -20.81
CA HIS A 130 8.11 -1.93 -21.90
C HIS A 130 7.82 -0.96 -23.07
N GLU A 131 6.56 -0.56 -23.23
CA GLU A 131 6.14 0.48 -24.15
C GLU A 131 5.89 1.74 -23.34
N GLU A 132 6.87 2.65 -23.28
CA GLU A 132 6.67 3.96 -22.65
C GLU A 132 5.55 4.72 -23.36
N PRO A 133 4.54 5.20 -22.65
CA PRO A 133 3.69 6.24 -23.21
C PRO A 133 4.59 7.45 -23.48
N GLN A 134 4.59 7.96 -24.71
CA GLN A 134 5.44 9.08 -25.16
C GLN A 134 5.22 10.40 -24.38
N ASN A 135 4.36 10.41 -23.37
CA ASN A 135 4.09 11.50 -22.45
C ASN A 135 4.27 11.05 -20.99
N GLY A 136 5.49 10.60 -20.65
CA GLY A 136 5.84 10.12 -19.33
C GLY A 136 5.56 11.10 -18.21
N SER A 137 4.42 10.94 -17.54
CA SER A 137 4.08 11.72 -16.35
C SER A 137 4.41 10.99 -15.03
N MET A 138 4.84 9.74 -15.08
CA MET A 138 5.26 9.00 -13.89
C MET A 138 6.78 8.98 -13.77
N ASN A 139 7.29 9.47 -12.64
CA ASN A 139 8.71 9.35 -12.31
C ASN A 139 9.06 7.86 -12.13
N HIS A 140 10.09 7.40 -12.85
CA HIS A 140 10.58 6.01 -12.80
C HIS A 140 10.96 5.53 -11.40
N ASP A 141 11.33 6.43 -10.49
CA ASP A 141 11.64 6.10 -9.08
C ASP A 141 10.43 5.51 -8.34
N TYR A 142 9.21 5.81 -8.80
CA TYR A 142 7.95 5.30 -8.23
C TYR A 142 7.40 4.08 -8.98
N LEU A 143 8.17 3.51 -9.90
CA LEU A 143 7.80 2.32 -10.66
C LEU A 143 8.70 1.14 -10.28
N LEU A 144 8.10 -0.04 -10.06
CA LEU A 144 8.83 -1.29 -9.93
C LEU A 144 9.46 -1.67 -11.27
N LYS A 145 10.59 -2.37 -11.19
CA LYS A 145 11.13 -3.14 -12.33
C LYS A 145 10.39 -4.47 -12.44
N GLU A 146 10.51 -5.12 -13.59
CA GLU A 146 10.01 -6.48 -13.80
C GLU A 146 10.56 -7.43 -12.73
N ASP A 147 9.71 -8.29 -12.18
CA ASP A 147 10.02 -9.24 -11.11
C ASP A 147 10.57 -8.62 -9.81
N GLU A 148 10.71 -7.29 -9.71
CA GLU A 148 11.24 -6.65 -8.49
C GLU A 148 10.40 -6.99 -7.25
N LEU A 149 9.08 -6.98 -7.40
CA LEU A 149 8.18 -7.21 -6.27
C LEU A 149 8.31 -8.64 -5.71
N VAL A 150 8.26 -9.64 -6.57
CA VAL A 150 8.37 -11.05 -6.12
C VAL A 150 9.76 -11.35 -5.55
N ASN A 151 10.80 -10.74 -6.13
CA ASN A 151 12.16 -10.90 -5.62
C ASN A 151 12.38 -10.21 -4.27
N ALA A 152 11.72 -9.06 -4.02
CA ALA A 152 11.82 -8.36 -2.75
C ALA A 152 11.23 -9.15 -1.57
N PHE A 153 10.26 -10.03 -1.83
CA PHE A 153 9.57 -10.83 -0.82
C PHE A 153 9.82 -12.35 -0.99
N LYS A 154 10.91 -12.75 -1.65
CA LYS A 154 11.25 -14.16 -1.94
C LYS A 154 11.40 -15.06 -0.70
N GLU A 155 11.64 -14.48 0.49
CA GLU A 155 11.73 -15.20 1.76
C GLU A 155 10.35 -15.52 2.37
N LEU A 156 9.28 -15.00 1.78
CA LEU A 156 7.91 -15.30 2.17
C LEU A 156 7.31 -16.35 1.23
N GLU A 157 6.37 -17.13 1.73
CA GLU A 157 5.58 -18.05 0.89
C GLU A 157 4.64 -17.25 -0.01
N THR A 158 4.85 -17.28 -1.32
CA THR A 158 3.99 -16.58 -2.29
C THR A 158 2.66 -17.30 -2.44
N ILE A 159 1.57 -16.62 -2.09
CA ILE A 159 0.18 -17.10 -2.29
C ILE A 159 -0.32 -16.69 -3.68
N PHE A 160 0.04 -15.49 -4.13
CA PHE A 160 -0.38 -14.93 -5.43
C PHE A 160 0.67 -13.94 -5.93
N TYR A 161 0.95 -13.99 -7.22
CA TYR A 161 1.73 -12.98 -7.93
C TYR A 161 1.22 -12.81 -9.35
N GLU A 162 1.11 -11.57 -9.79
CA GLU A 162 0.69 -11.24 -11.15
C GLU A 162 1.25 -9.88 -11.56
N GLU A 163 1.73 -9.79 -12.79
CA GLU A 163 1.96 -8.53 -13.50
C GLU A 163 0.97 -8.42 -14.64
N ARG A 164 0.18 -7.34 -14.66
CA ARG A 164 -0.89 -7.17 -15.65
C ARG A 164 -1.03 -5.73 -16.12
N GLY A 165 -1.57 -5.58 -17.32
CA GLY A 165 -2.08 -4.30 -17.77
C GLY A 165 -3.33 -3.88 -16.99
N ASP A 166 -3.47 -2.60 -16.72
CA ASP A 166 -4.64 -2.02 -16.05
C ASP A 166 -4.90 -0.60 -16.60
N VAL A 167 -5.95 0.02 -16.12
CA VAL A 167 -6.28 1.42 -16.42
C VAL A 167 -6.38 2.15 -15.08
N ASN A 168 -5.55 3.18 -14.91
CA ASN A 168 -5.55 3.96 -13.68
C ASN A 168 -6.83 4.81 -13.54
N SER A 169 -6.97 5.52 -12.44
CA SER A 169 -8.14 6.37 -12.16
C SER A 169 -8.31 7.55 -13.13
N TYR A 170 -7.32 7.80 -13.99
CA TYR A 170 -7.32 8.86 -15.02
C TYR A 170 -7.61 8.34 -16.42
N GLY A 171 -7.87 7.03 -16.58
CA GLY A 171 -8.10 6.40 -17.89
C GLY A 171 -6.82 6.08 -18.65
N GLU A 172 -5.64 6.22 -18.03
CA GLU A 172 -4.34 5.93 -18.67
C GLU A 172 -4.02 4.44 -18.53
N LYS A 173 -3.52 3.83 -19.60
CA LYS A 173 -3.00 2.45 -19.56
C LYS A 173 -1.75 2.41 -18.69
N VAL A 174 -1.74 1.51 -17.73
CA VAL A 174 -0.64 1.28 -16.80
C VAL A 174 -0.36 -0.22 -16.72
N LYS A 175 0.82 -0.59 -16.23
CA LYS A 175 1.14 -1.95 -15.83
C LYS A 175 1.28 -1.96 -14.31
N ILE A 176 0.72 -2.96 -13.66
CA ILE A 176 0.78 -3.13 -12.21
C ILE A 176 1.31 -4.50 -11.85
N ALA A 177 2.03 -4.56 -10.73
CA ALA A 177 2.44 -5.81 -10.08
C ALA A 177 1.67 -5.97 -8.78
N SER A 178 1.16 -7.17 -8.55
CA SER A 178 0.37 -7.56 -7.39
C SER A 178 0.97 -8.78 -6.73
N LEU A 179 1.22 -8.72 -5.43
CA LEU A 179 1.75 -9.80 -4.61
C LEU A 179 0.90 -10.02 -3.37
N VAL A 180 0.65 -11.27 -3.06
CA VAL A 180 0.20 -11.73 -1.75
C VAL A 180 1.16 -12.80 -1.29
N ALA A 181 1.75 -12.62 -0.11
CA ALA A 181 2.70 -13.58 0.44
C ALA A 181 2.53 -13.70 1.96
N LYS A 182 2.96 -14.82 2.52
CA LYS A 182 2.81 -15.18 3.92
C LYS A 182 4.17 -15.48 4.55
N LYS A 183 4.38 -14.99 5.76
CA LYS A 183 5.53 -15.36 6.59
C LYS A 183 5.29 -16.73 7.23
N VAL A 184 6.19 -17.69 6.98
CA VAL A 184 6.13 -19.08 7.46
C VAL A 184 7.37 -19.41 8.27
#